data_6719ec7ae9dbfd43e27ec57f27b2fe61
#
_entry.id   6719ec7ae9dbfd43e27ec57f27b2fe61
#
_cell.length_a   1.000
_cell.length_b   1.000
_cell.length_c   1.000
_cell.angle_alpha   90.00
_cell.angle_beta   90.00
_cell.angle_gamma   90.00
#
_symmetry.space_group_name_H-M   'P 1'
#
loop_
_entity.id
_entity.type
_entity.pdbx_description
1 polymer ?
#
loop_
_entity_poly.entity_id
_entity_poly.type
_entity_poly.pdbx_seq_one_letter_code
_entity_poly.pdbx_strand_id
1 'polypeptide(L)'
;MIPDSNIVSKENLTMDIAQEAKVVLALGGDNHFVHVSQFIKDTPVAGINSDPETSSGVLLHFTIDSFINQIKTGINLNNLEIDYWTGIEGELHFPDGQIVKTGRALSEISIRNSFAEHMSRYILSTDKITEEQKCSGLLLATGTGSTGWFSNCVPESEIKHCTFKKDADFFRFTARERSGGKKYKLHYGEIKKGETLQLMSEMDGMLCLDSDIRRVFNLPPGCSAILKVCEEKLPVVINIKQTAQ
;
A
#
# COMPACT_ATOMS: atom_id res chain seq x y z
N MET A 1 -15.17 3.75 28.42
CA MET A 1 -13.79 4.28 28.54
C MET A 1 -12.85 3.17 28.09
N ILE A 2 -11.89 3.44 27.23
CA ILE A 2 -10.88 2.47 26.82
C ILE A 2 -9.83 2.45 27.94
N PRO A 3 -9.49 1.28 28.52
CA PRO A 3 -8.44 1.19 29.54
C PRO A 3 -7.08 1.64 28.96
N ASP A 4 -6.27 2.33 29.77
CA ASP A 4 -4.94 2.80 29.34
C ASP A 4 -4.01 1.66 28.89
N SER A 5 -4.19 0.44 29.42
CA SER A 5 -3.47 -0.75 28.99
C SER A 5 -3.73 -1.14 27.53
N ASN A 6 -4.80 -0.65 26.93
CA ASN A 6 -5.19 -0.91 25.54
C ASN A 6 -4.78 0.24 24.60
N ILE A 7 -4.07 1.24 25.11
CA ILE A 7 -3.54 2.35 24.31
C ILE A 7 -2.06 2.08 24.04
N VAL A 8 -1.74 1.93 22.76
CA VAL A 8 -0.38 1.59 22.30
C VAL A 8 0.14 2.74 21.44
N SER A 9 1.35 3.22 21.74
CA SER A 9 2.00 4.21 20.88
C SER A 9 2.43 3.58 19.55
N LYS A 10 2.57 4.42 18.52
CA LYS A 10 2.97 4.00 17.17
C LYS A 10 4.26 3.16 17.16
N GLU A 11 5.20 3.51 18.03
CA GLU A 11 6.52 2.88 18.12
C GLU A 11 6.48 1.49 18.79
N ASN A 12 5.46 1.25 19.60
CA ASN A 12 5.31 0.03 20.39
C ASN A 12 4.32 -0.96 19.78
N LEU A 13 3.66 -0.59 18.68
CA LEU A 13 2.72 -1.49 18.00
C LEU A 13 3.48 -2.63 17.31
N THR A 14 3.05 -3.86 17.58
CA THR A 14 3.57 -5.08 16.96
C THR A 14 2.43 -5.91 16.37
N MET A 15 2.76 -6.91 15.54
CA MET A 15 1.76 -7.84 15.00
C MET A 15 1.06 -8.63 16.12
N ASP A 16 1.80 -9.05 17.14
CA ASP A 16 1.24 -9.83 18.26
C ASP A 16 0.20 -9.00 19.03
N ILE A 17 0.53 -7.74 19.36
CA ILE A 17 -0.41 -6.83 20.04
C ILE A 17 -1.66 -6.60 19.18
N ALA A 18 -1.49 -6.41 17.88
CA ALA A 18 -2.62 -6.21 16.97
C ALA A 18 -3.51 -7.46 16.85
N GLN A 19 -2.93 -8.66 16.88
CA GLN A 19 -3.67 -9.93 16.80
C GLN A 19 -4.45 -10.27 18.07
N GLU A 20 -3.98 -9.85 19.25
CA GLU A 20 -4.71 -10.03 20.52
C GLU A 20 -5.98 -9.16 20.61
N ALA A 21 -6.04 -8.09 19.83
CA ALA A 21 -7.18 -7.18 19.81
C ALA A 21 -8.36 -7.76 19.01
N LYS A 22 -9.58 -7.48 19.44
CA LYS A 22 -10.79 -7.78 18.66
C LYS A 22 -11.00 -6.79 17.51
N VAL A 23 -10.57 -5.55 17.69
CA VAL A 23 -10.56 -4.46 16.71
C VAL A 23 -9.39 -3.54 17.05
N VAL A 24 -8.66 -3.10 16.05
CA VAL A 24 -7.62 -2.08 16.19
C VAL A 24 -8.18 -0.73 15.77
N LEU A 25 -8.00 0.29 16.61
CA LEU A 25 -8.40 1.67 16.32
C LEU A 25 -7.14 2.48 16.00
N ALA A 26 -6.98 2.87 14.73
CA ALA A 26 -5.90 3.75 14.29
C ALA A 26 -6.35 5.21 14.37
N LEU A 27 -5.92 5.92 15.42
CA LEU A 27 -6.25 7.34 15.65
C LEU A 27 -5.15 8.23 15.07
N GLY A 28 -5.44 8.93 13.99
CA GLY A 28 -4.48 9.80 13.29
C GLY A 28 -4.91 10.19 11.90
N GLY A 29 -3.96 10.48 11.02
CA GLY A 29 -4.18 10.74 9.59
C GLY A 29 -3.92 9.49 8.72
N ASP A 30 -4.04 9.64 7.38
CA ASP A 30 -3.87 8.57 6.40
C ASP A 30 -2.52 7.84 6.55
N ASN A 31 -1.42 8.57 6.74
CA ASN A 31 -0.09 7.97 6.90
C ASN A 31 0.02 7.13 8.18
N HIS A 32 -0.70 7.51 9.25
CA HIS A 32 -0.74 6.72 10.47
C HIS A 32 -1.54 5.44 10.26
N PHE A 33 -2.67 5.52 9.59
CA PHE A 33 -3.48 4.36 9.24
C PHE A 33 -2.69 3.36 8.39
N VAL A 34 -2.01 3.83 7.34
CA VAL A 34 -1.13 3.00 6.50
C VAL A 34 -0.01 2.37 7.33
N HIS A 35 0.58 3.11 8.28
CA HIS A 35 1.57 2.54 9.19
C HIS A 35 0.99 1.43 10.07
N VAL A 36 -0.18 1.64 10.68
CA VAL A 36 -0.85 0.61 11.51
C VAL A 36 -1.19 -0.61 10.68
N SER A 37 -1.64 -0.44 9.45
CA SER A 37 -2.07 -1.54 8.58
C SER A 37 -1.01 -2.61 8.32
N GLN A 38 0.29 -2.28 8.43
CA GLN A 38 1.38 -3.24 8.23
C GLN A 38 1.44 -4.32 9.32
N PHE A 39 0.88 -4.03 10.52
CA PHE A 39 0.84 -4.93 11.66
C PHE A 39 -0.46 -5.74 11.74
N ILE A 40 -1.40 -5.46 10.84
CA ILE A 40 -2.72 -6.12 10.82
C ILE A 40 -2.67 -7.33 9.89
N LYS A 41 -3.14 -8.46 10.38
CA LYS A 41 -3.37 -9.66 9.58
C LYS A 41 -4.89 -9.88 9.39
N ASP A 42 -5.55 -10.42 10.38
CA ASP A 42 -6.98 -10.79 10.34
C ASP A 42 -7.86 -9.92 11.23
N THR A 43 -7.26 -9.16 12.16
CA THR A 43 -7.99 -8.27 13.07
C THR A 43 -8.56 -7.08 12.31
N PRO A 44 -9.87 -6.77 12.41
CA PRO A 44 -10.43 -5.59 11.79
C PRO A 44 -9.78 -4.30 12.30
N VAL A 45 -9.48 -3.36 11.39
CA VAL A 45 -8.91 -2.05 11.74
C VAL A 45 -9.84 -0.92 11.35
N ALA A 46 -10.11 0.00 12.28
CA ALA A 46 -10.88 1.21 12.04
C ALA A 46 -9.93 2.43 12.01
N GLY A 47 -9.96 3.19 10.92
CA GLY A 47 -9.24 4.45 10.82
C GLY A 47 -10.10 5.62 11.31
N ILE A 48 -9.58 6.39 12.27
CA ILE A 48 -10.26 7.52 12.89
C ILE A 48 -9.43 8.78 12.64
N ASN A 49 -9.98 9.74 11.90
CA ASN A 49 -9.34 11.02 11.67
C ASN A 49 -9.31 11.85 12.96
N SER A 50 -8.12 12.08 13.49
CA SER A 50 -7.93 12.86 14.72
C SER A 50 -7.98 14.36 14.51
N ASP A 51 -7.80 14.82 13.26
CA ASP A 51 -7.76 16.25 12.91
C ASP A 51 -8.37 16.48 11.52
N PRO A 52 -9.71 16.44 11.41
CA PRO A 52 -10.40 16.62 10.13
C PRO A 52 -10.33 18.06 9.57
N GLU A 53 -9.88 19.03 10.36
CA GLU A 53 -9.74 20.42 9.90
C GLU A 53 -8.49 20.60 9.03
N THR A 54 -7.39 19.89 9.36
CA THR A 54 -6.10 20.01 8.64
C THR A 54 -5.79 18.84 7.74
N SER A 55 -6.45 17.69 7.93
CA SER A 55 -6.24 16.45 7.14
C SER A 55 -7.54 15.95 6.53
N SER A 56 -7.54 15.73 5.22
CA SER A 56 -8.71 15.19 4.51
C SER A 56 -9.10 13.77 4.94
N GLY A 57 -8.15 12.96 5.42
CA GLY A 57 -8.40 11.61 5.90
C GLY A 57 -9.09 10.71 4.87
N VAL A 58 -8.59 10.67 3.63
CA VAL A 58 -9.20 9.94 2.50
C VAL A 58 -9.33 8.43 2.75
N LEU A 59 -8.45 7.89 3.60
CA LEU A 59 -8.46 6.47 3.99
C LEU A 59 -9.27 6.20 5.27
N LEU A 60 -9.72 7.23 5.96
CA LEU A 60 -10.34 7.12 7.27
C LEU A 60 -11.86 7.23 7.14
N HIS A 61 -12.59 6.29 7.73
CA HIS A 61 -14.05 6.25 7.64
C HIS A 61 -14.76 6.95 8.81
N PHE A 62 -13.99 7.30 9.84
CA PHE A 62 -14.52 7.93 11.04
C PHE A 62 -13.76 9.21 11.37
N THR A 63 -14.48 10.20 11.92
CA THR A 63 -13.92 11.24 12.76
C THR A 63 -14.12 10.86 14.23
N ILE A 64 -13.46 11.53 15.16
CA ILE A 64 -13.64 11.27 16.60
C ILE A 64 -15.12 11.34 16.97
N ASP A 65 -15.81 12.42 16.56
CA ASP A 65 -17.23 12.63 16.89
C ASP A 65 -18.14 11.58 16.27
N SER A 66 -17.92 11.23 14.99
CA SER A 66 -18.72 10.21 14.32
C SER A 66 -18.54 8.84 14.98
N PHE A 67 -17.30 8.49 15.33
CA PHE A 67 -16.99 7.23 15.99
C PHE A 67 -17.63 7.17 17.38
N ILE A 68 -17.44 8.21 18.21
CA ILE A 68 -18.05 8.28 19.56
C ILE A 68 -19.58 8.16 19.47
N ASN A 69 -20.22 8.83 18.51
CA ASN A 69 -21.67 8.76 18.34
C ASN A 69 -22.15 7.35 17.99
N GLN A 70 -21.40 6.63 17.16
CA GLN A 70 -21.75 5.25 16.77
C GLN A 70 -21.55 4.24 17.91
N ILE A 71 -20.59 4.50 18.83
CA ILE A 71 -20.31 3.60 19.94
C ILE A 71 -21.04 3.93 21.25
N LYS A 72 -21.82 5.04 21.33
CA LYS A 72 -22.61 5.41 22.51
C LYS A 72 -23.53 4.30 23.01
N THR A 73 -24.01 3.46 22.11
CA THR A 73 -24.85 2.29 22.41
C THR A 73 -24.06 1.02 22.66
N GLY A 74 -22.71 1.10 22.71
CA GLY A 74 -21.80 -0.02 22.79
C GLY A 74 -21.35 -0.53 21.40
N ILE A 75 -20.10 -1.00 21.33
CA ILE A 75 -19.61 -1.69 20.12
C ILE A 75 -20.02 -3.14 20.19
N ASN A 76 -20.88 -3.53 19.25
CA ASN A 76 -21.10 -4.94 18.97
C ASN A 76 -20.28 -5.32 17.72
N LEU A 77 -19.31 -6.20 17.87
CA LEU A 77 -18.43 -6.64 16.79
C LEU A 77 -19.21 -7.27 15.62
N ASN A 78 -20.38 -7.85 15.89
CA ASN A 78 -21.27 -8.42 14.86
C ASN A 78 -21.92 -7.33 13.98
N ASN A 79 -21.87 -6.07 14.39
CA ASN A 79 -22.43 -4.93 13.66
C ASN A 79 -21.37 -4.17 12.85
N LEU A 80 -20.13 -4.62 12.86
CA LEU A 80 -19.08 -4.01 12.03
C LEU A 80 -19.34 -4.34 10.55
N GLU A 81 -19.34 -3.32 9.74
CA GLU A 81 -19.28 -3.45 8.29
C GLU A 81 -17.81 -3.38 7.86
N ILE A 82 -17.31 -4.46 7.28
CA ILE A 82 -15.90 -4.63 6.95
C ILE A 82 -15.75 -4.67 5.43
N ASP A 83 -14.85 -3.84 4.92
CA ASP A 83 -14.34 -3.90 3.56
C ASP A 83 -12.93 -4.50 3.56
N TYR A 84 -12.57 -5.22 2.48
CA TYR A 84 -11.30 -5.95 2.38
C TYR A 84 -10.40 -5.30 1.35
N TRP A 85 -9.40 -4.52 1.82
CA TRP A 85 -8.53 -3.76 0.95
C TRP A 85 -7.33 -4.57 0.47
N THR A 86 -7.08 -4.47 -0.82
CA THR A 86 -5.97 -5.15 -1.49
C THR A 86 -4.64 -4.48 -1.18
N GLY A 87 -3.60 -5.30 -0.96
CA GLY A 87 -2.20 -4.87 -0.85
C GLY A 87 -1.33 -5.44 -1.95
N ILE A 88 -0.11 -4.92 -2.04
CA ILE A 88 0.98 -5.44 -2.87
C ILE A 88 2.07 -5.97 -1.95
N GLU A 89 2.64 -7.13 -2.27
CA GLU A 89 3.82 -7.65 -1.59
C GLU A 89 4.93 -7.97 -2.59
N GLY A 90 6.16 -7.97 -2.11
CA GLY A 90 7.32 -8.28 -2.92
C GLY A 90 8.23 -9.31 -2.27
N GLU A 91 8.94 -10.04 -3.10
CA GLU A 91 10.03 -10.92 -2.72
C GLU A 91 11.28 -10.50 -3.47
N LEU A 92 12.35 -10.17 -2.74
CA LEU A 92 13.62 -9.68 -3.28
C LEU A 92 14.64 -10.81 -3.26
N HIS A 93 15.17 -11.14 -4.42
CA HIS A 93 16.20 -12.15 -4.61
C HIS A 93 17.53 -11.47 -4.89
N PHE A 94 18.46 -11.54 -3.95
CA PHE A 94 19.77 -10.92 -4.06
C PHE A 94 20.77 -11.82 -4.78
N PRO A 95 21.82 -11.26 -5.43
CA PRO A 95 22.82 -12.04 -6.16
C PRO A 95 23.60 -13.04 -5.29
N ASP A 96 23.66 -12.81 -3.99
CA ASP A 96 24.30 -13.73 -3.01
C ASP A 96 23.39 -14.89 -2.58
N GLY A 97 22.18 -14.96 -3.11
CA GLY A 97 21.19 -15.99 -2.79
C GLY A 97 20.28 -15.64 -1.62
N GLN A 98 20.45 -14.48 -0.98
CA GLN A 98 19.53 -14.03 0.06
C GLN A 98 18.15 -13.73 -0.55
N ILE A 99 17.08 -14.11 0.17
CA ILE A 99 15.70 -13.79 -0.18
C ILE A 99 15.08 -12.98 0.97
N VAL A 100 14.47 -11.84 0.63
CA VAL A 100 13.83 -10.95 1.59
C VAL A 100 12.39 -10.67 1.16
N LYS A 101 11.42 -10.90 2.06
CA LYS A 101 10.03 -10.52 1.85
C LYS A 101 9.80 -9.09 2.32
N THR A 102 9.12 -8.27 1.52
CA THR A 102 8.92 -6.85 1.83
C THR A 102 7.81 -6.60 2.86
N GLY A 103 6.89 -7.56 3.00
CA GLY A 103 5.61 -7.33 3.64
C GLY A 103 4.64 -6.56 2.72
N ARG A 104 3.43 -6.31 3.22
CA ARG A 104 2.35 -5.67 2.48
C ARG A 104 2.56 -4.16 2.36
N ALA A 105 2.51 -3.62 1.16
CA ALA A 105 2.23 -2.21 0.88
C ALA A 105 0.71 -2.04 0.68
N LEU A 106 0.11 -1.10 1.37
CA LEU A 106 -1.33 -0.85 1.27
C LEU A 106 -1.65 0.12 0.12
N SER A 107 -0.84 1.14 -0.06
CA SER A 107 -1.06 2.19 -1.07
C SER A 107 -0.21 1.98 -2.31
N GLU A 108 1.12 2.02 -2.16
CA GLU A 108 2.02 1.99 -3.31
C GLU A 108 3.38 1.37 -2.99
N ILE A 109 4.05 0.93 -4.06
CA ILE A 109 5.48 0.60 -4.05
C ILE A 109 6.16 1.50 -5.09
N SER A 110 7.21 2.21 -4.68
CA SER A 110 8.07 2.95 -5.60
C SER A 110 9.43 2.29 -5.72
N ILE A 111 9.94 2.22 -6.97
CA ILE A 111 11.27 1.68 -7.28
C ILE A 111 12.02 2.73 -8.10
N ARG A 112 13.21 3.11 -7.65
CA ARG A 112 14.02 4.14 -8.30
C ARG A 112 15.51 3.97 -8.02
N ASN A 113 16.34 4.74 -8.73
CA ASN A 113 17.75 4.89 -8.36
C ASN A 113 17.88 5.49 -6.95
N SER A 114 18.87 5.09 -6.19
CA SER A 114 19.16 5.63 -4.85
C SER A 114 19.39 7.13 -4.88
N PHE A 115 20.01 7.63 -5.95
CA PHE A 115 20.13 9.07 -6.22
C PHE A 115 18.99 9.53 -7.13
N ALA A 116 18.18 10.47 -6.65
CA ALA A 116 16.98 10.92 -7.35
C ALA A 116 17.29 11.57 -8.71
N GLU A 117 18.48 12.14 -8.85
CA GLU A 117 18.98 12.80 -10.07
C GLU A 117 19.42 11.79 -11.15
N HIS A 118 19.62 10.53 -10.77
CA HIS A 118 20.02 9.50 -11.72
C HIS A 118 18.80 8.77 -12.28
N MET A 119 18.88 8.45 -13.57
CA MET A 119 17.86 7.61 -14.21
C MET A 119 17.91 6.20 -13.64
N SER A 120 16.74 5.67 -13.37
CA SER A 120 16.54 4.27 -13.02
C SER A 120 16.73 3.38 -14.25
N ARG A 121 17.40 2.23 -14.07
CA ARG A 121 17.60 1.22 -15.11
C ARG A 121 17.25 -0.14 -14.54
N TYR A 122 16.41 -0.86 -15.24
CA TYR A 122 15.98 -2.20 -14.85
C TYR A 122 15.39 -2.94 -16.03
N ILE A 123 15.39 -4.27 -15.94
CA ILE A 123 14.65 -5.14 -16.83
C ILE A 123 13.30 -5.42 -16.17
N LEU A 124 12.21 -5.08 -16.84
CA LEU A 124 10.84 -5.31 -16.37
C LEU A 124 10.21 -6.46 -17.17
N SER A 125 9.60 -7.41 -16.48
CA SER A 125 9.03 -8.61 -17.08
C SER A 125 7.64 -8.92 -16.53
N THR A 126 6.79 -9.38 -17.42
CA THR A 126 5.55 -10.10 -17.13
C THR A 126 5.63 -11.46 -17.80
N ASP A 127 4.63 -12.32 -17.66
CA ASP A 127 4.56 -13.60 -18.36
C ASP A 127 4.67 -13.50 -19.89
N LYS A 128 4.39 -12.31 -20.45
CA LYS A 128 4.28 -12.12 -21.92
C LYS A 128 5.38 -11.24 -22.51
N ILE A 129 5.96 -10.35 -21.74
CA ILE A 129 6.85 -9.31 -22.26
C ILE A 129 8.01 -9.13 -21.28
N THR A 130 9.20 -8.99 -21.83
CA THR A 130 10.40 -8.56 -21.10
C THR A 130 11.02 -7.39 -21.85
N GLU A 131 11.35 -6.30 -21.17
CA GLU A 131 12.01 -5.14 -21.77
C GLU A 131 12.91 -4.41 -20.78
N GLU A 132 14.03 -3.90 -21.29
CA GLU A 132 14.88 -2.97 -20.53
C GLU A 132 14.26 -1.57 -20.55
N GLN A 133 14.17 -0.94 -19.38
CA GLN A 133 13.64 0.40 -19.21
C GLN A 133 14.64 1.38 -18.62
N LYS A 134 14.55 2.63 -19.06
CA LYS A 134 15.28 3.78 -18.50
C LYS A 134 14.30 4.92 -18.27
N CYS A 135 14.09 5.28 -17.01
CA CYS A 135 13.10 6.27 -16.59
C CYS A 135 13.48 6.83 -15.20
N SER A 136 12.66 7.69 -14.62
CA SER A 136 12.89 8.18 -13.23
C SER A 136 12.48 7.17 -12.16
N GLY A 137 11.84 6.08 -12.54
CA GLY A 137 11.44 4.99 -11.65
C GLY A 137 10.11 4.35 -12.04
N LEU A 138 9.80 3.27 -11.36
CA LEU A 138 8.55 2.53 -11.47
C LEU A 138 7.69 2.81 -10.23
N LEU A 139 6.41 3.09 -10.44
CA LEU A 139 5.43 3.28 -9.36
C LEU A 139 4.31 2.26 -9.54
N LEU A 140 4.03 1.50 -8.50
CA LEU A 140 2.93 0.54 -8.42
C LEU A 140 1.91 1.07 -7.42
N ALA A 141 0.62 0.93 -7.70
CA ALA A 141 -0.44 1.33 -6.77
C ALA A 141 -1.57 0.33 -6.71
N THR A 142 -2.11 0.17 -5.50
CA THR A 142 -3.41 -0.47 -5.24
C THR A 142 -4.54 0.52 -5.47
N GLY A 143 -5.80 0.08 -5.29
CA GLY A 143 -6.94 1.00 -5.27
C GLY A 143 -6.82 2.08 -4.19
N THR A 144 -6.19 1.77 -3.06
CA THR A 144 -5.92 2.73 -1.97
C THR A 144 -4.97 3.85 -2.42
N GLY A 145 -3.89 3.51 -3.12
CA GLY A 145 -2.91 4.48 -3.64
C GLY A 145 -3.30 5.15 -4.96
N SER A 146 -4.33 4.64 -5.62
CA SER A 146 -4.71 5.07 -6.99
C SER A 146 -5.14 6.54 -7.09
N THR A 147 -5.61 7.14 -6.02
CA THR A 147 -6.06 8.54 -5.95
C THR A 147 -4.96 9.52 -5.56
N GLY A 148 -3.81 9.01 -5.08
CA GLY A 148 -2.69 9.80 -4.57
C GLY A 148 -1.63 10.07 -5.63
N TRP A 149 -0.37 9.81 -5.28
CA TRP A 149 0.78 10.04 -6.16
C TRP A 149 0.66 9.36 -7.52
N PHE A 150 0.11 8.14 -7.55
CA PHE A 150 -0.05 7.36 -8.78
C PHE A 150 -0.85 8.12 -9.85
N SER A 151 -1.94 8.79 -9.48
CA SER A 151 -2.78 9.53 -10.43
C SER A 151 -2.04 10.65 -11.18
N ASN A 152 -0.99 11.19 -10.58
CA ASN A 152 -0.16 12.25 -11.19
C ASN A 152 0.96 11.70 -12.11
N CYS A 153 1.17 10.37 -12.11
CA CYS A 153 2.26 9.73 -12.83
C CYS A 153 1.79 8.89 -14.04
N VAL A 154 0.49 8.67 -14.16
CA VAL A 154 -0.07 7.86 -15.25
C VAL A 154 -0.04 8.60 -16.59
N PRO A 155 0.01 7.89 -17.73
CA PRO A 155 -0.14 8.50 -19.05
C PRO A 155 -1.45 9.28 -19.17
N GLU A 156 -1.44 10.37 -19.95
CA GLU A 156 -2.63 11.24 -20.12
C GLU A 156 -3.87 10.47 -20.59
N SER A 157 -3.70 9.47 -21.47
CA SER A 157 -4.77 8.59 -21.94
C SER A 157 -5.44 7.79 -20.82
N GLU A 158 -4.73 7.55 -19.71
CA GLU A 158 -5.14 6.69 -18.60
C GLU A 158 -5.71 7.47 -17.41
N ILE A 159 -5.59 8.80 -17.39
CA ILE A 159 -6.00 9.65 -16.25
C ILE A 159 -7.45 9.40 -15.84
N LYS A 160 -8.36 9.25 -16.79
CA LYS A 160 -9.80 9.03 -16.53
C LYS A 160 -10.11 7.69 -15.87
N HIS A 161 -9.19 6.74 -15.96
CA HIS A 161 -9.36 5.36 -15.50
C HIS A 161 -8.33 4.94 -14.46
N CYS A 162 -7.48 5.87 -14.00
CA CYS A 162 -6.39 5.54 -13.09
C CYS A 162 -6.85 5.17 -11.67
N THR A 163 -8.00 5.69 -11.25
CA THR A 163 -8.59 5.37 -9.94
C THR A 163 -9.45 4.12 -10.02
N PHE A 164 -9.36 3.27 -9.00
CA PHE A 164 -10.12 2.03 -8.92
C PHE A 164 -10.41 1.65 -7.46
N LYS A 165 -11.24 0.65 -7.27
CA LYS A 165 -11.70 0.23 -5.94
C LYS A 165 -10.57 -0.31 -5.08
N LYS A 166 -10.63 -0.07 -3.77
CA LYS A 166 -9.66 -0.53 -2.78
C LYS A 166 -9.62 -2.06 -2.64
N ASP A 167 -10.72 -2.73 -2.95
CA ASP A 167 -10.92 -4.19 -2.92
C ASP A 167 -10.57 -4.91 -4.24
N ALA A 168 -10.14 -4.16 -5.27
CA ALA A 168 -9.83 -4.73 -6.58
C ALA A 168 -8.70 -5.78 -6.50
N ASP A 169 -8.88 -6.94 -7.14
CA ASP A 169 -7.93 -8.05 -7.15
C ASP A 169 -6.79 -7.82 -8.18
N PHE A 170 -6.28 -6.59 -8.23
CA PHE A 170 -5.14 -6.21 -9.06
C PHE A 170 -4.45 -4.97 -8.48
N PHE A 171 -3.24 -4.72 -8.94
CA PHE A 171 -2.59 -3.42 -8.83
C PHE A 171 -2.22 -2.90 -10.22
N ARG A 172 -1.97 -1.58 -10.33
CA ARG A 172 -1.47 -0.97 -11.55
C ARG A 172 -0.06 -0.43 -11.34
N PHE A 173 0.68 -0.34 -12.45
CA PHE A 173 2.03 0.21 -12.44
C PHE A 173 2.20 1.24 -13.56
N THR A 174 3.14 2.17 -13.36
CA THR A 174 3.53 3.17 -14.37
C THR A 174 5.03 3.47 -14.28
N ALA A 175 5.70 3.54 -15.44
CA ALA A 175 7.07 4.04 -15.55
C ALA A 175 7.04 5.55 -15.63
N ARG A 176 7.75 6.21 -14.68
CA ARG A 176 7.78 7.67 -14.53
C ARG A 176 8.83 8.29 -15.45
N GLU A 177 8.52 9.47 -16.04
CA GLU A 177 9.41 10.29 -16.87
C GLU A 177 10.36 9.46 -17.75
N ARG A 178 9.80 8.81 -18.75
CA ARG A 178 10.52 7.88 -19.65
C ARG A 178 11.60 8.60 -20.47
N SER A 179 12.79 8.03 -20.52
CA SER A 179 13.92 8.59 -21.24
C SER A 179 13.74 8.62 -22.75
N GLY A 180 13.99 9.77 -23.36
CA GLY A 180 14.22 9.90 -24.81
C GLY A 180 13.03 9.58 -25.70
N GLY A 181 11.79 9.68 -25.21
CA GLY A 181 10.60 9.38 -25.99
C GLY A 181 10.45 7.91 -26.40
N LYS A 182 11.25 7.01 -25.81
CA LYS A 182 11.13 5.55 -26.03
C LYS A 182 9.73 5.08 -25.73
N LYS A 183 9.17 4.31 -26.64
CA LYS A 183 7.86 3.68 -26.48
C LYS A 183 8.07 2.30 -25.84
N TYR A 184 7.95 2.25 -24.51
CA TYR A 184 7.93 0.97 -23.80
C TYR A 184 6.53 0.36 -23.88
N LYS A 185 6.46 -0.96 -24.02
CA LYS A 185 5.21 -1.72 -23.95
C LYS A 185 4.70 -1.83 -22.51
N LEU A 186 5.63 -1.98 -21.56
CA LEU A 186 5.36 -2.07 -20.11
C LEU A 186 5.50 -0.70 -19.40
N HIS A 187 5.14 0.41 -20.06
CA HIS A 187 5.19 1.72 -19.41
C HIS A 187 4.01 2.00 -18.47
N TYR A 188 2.92 1.28 -18.66
CA TYR A 188 1.72 1.28 -17.85
C TYR A 188 1.05 -0.07 -17.99
N GLY A 189 0.44 -0.58 -16.93
CA GLY A 189 -0.24 -1.86 -16.98
C GLY A 189 -0.91 -2.24 -15.67
N GLU A 190 -1.52 -3.42 -15.70
CA GLU A 190 -2.26 -4.02 -14.60
C GLU A 190 -1.75 -5.44 -14.36
N ILE A 191 -1.58 -5.81 -13.09
CA ILE A 191 -1.20 -7.15 -12.64
C ILE A 191 -2.31 -7.66 -11.73
N LYS A 192 -2.94 -8.74 -12.16
CA LYS A 192 -4.06 -9.36 -11.44
C LYS A 192 -3.56 -10.35 -10.38
N LYS A 193 -4.44 -10.67 -9.45
CA LYS A 193 -4.17 -11.75 -8.48
C LYS A 193 -3.82 -13.05 -9.22
N GLY A 194 -2.71 -13.67 -8.81
CA GLY A 194 -2.14 -14.84 -9.46
C GLY A 194 -1.10 -14.54 -10.55
N GLU A 195 -0.97 -13.28 -11.01
CA GLU A 195 0.09 -12.81 -11.90
C GLU A 195 1.23 -12.15 -11.10
N THR A 196 2.40 -12.03 -11.73
CA THR A 196 3.56 -11.35 -11.15
C THR A 196 4.14 -10.29 -12.08
N LEU A 197 4.65 -9.22 -11.49
CA LEU A 197 5.54 -8.26 -12.14
C LEU A 197 6.95 -8.48 -11.62
N GLN A 198 7.89 -8.77 -12.50
CA GLN A 198 9.28 -8.99 -12.12
C GLN A 198 10.13 -7.82 -12.59
N LEU A 199 11.02 -7.38 -11.72
CA LEU A 199 11.99 -6.33 -12.02
C LEU A 199 13.38 -6.83 -11.62
N MET A 200 14.33 -6.80 -12.55
CA MET A 200 15.76 -7.02 -12.26
C MET A 200 16.49 -5.68 -12.31
N SER A 201 17.12 -5.31 -11.21
CA SER A 201 17.84 -4.04 -11.09
C SER A 201 19.15 -4.06 -11.87
N GLU A 202 19.41 -2.99 -12.63
CA GLU A 202 20.70 -2.68 -13.29
C GLU A 202 21.34 -1.42 -12.69
N MET A 203 20.95 -1.05 -11.48
CA MET A 203 21.37 0.18 -10.80
C MET A 203 21.53 -0.04 -9.30
N ASP A 204 22.20 0.88 -8.62
CA ASP A 204 22.08 1.02 -7.17
C ASP A 204 20.72 1.65 -6.87
N GLY A 205 19.72 0.78 -6.74
CA GLY A 205 18.33 1.16 -6.59
C GLY A 205 17.79 0.98 -5.18
N MET A 206 16.58 1.44 -5.01
CA MET A 206 15.77 1.23 -3.82
C MET A 206 14.32 0.92 -4.17
N LEU A 207 13.69 0.13 -3.32
CA LEU A 207 12.25 -0.13 -3.30
C LEU A 207 11.70 0.42 -1.99
N CYS A 208 10.67 1.25 -2.05
CA CYS A 208 10.04 1.84 -0.88
C CYS A 208 8.54 1.50 -0.87
N LEU A 209 8.03 1.05 0.28
CA LEU A 209 6.63 0.74 0.50
C LEU A 209 5.93 1.91 1.19
N ASP A 210 4.77 2.30 0.65
CA ASP A 210 3.86 3.28 1.22
C ASP A 210 4.54 4.62 1.57
N SER A 211 5.56 5.00 0.80
CA SER A 211 6.38 6.21 1.05
C SER A 211 6.98 6.30 2.46
N ASP A 212 7.10 5.15 3.18
CA ASP A 212 7.67 5.10 4.52
C ASP A 212 9.19 4.83 4.45
N ILE A 213 9.99 5.81 4.88
CA ILE A 213 11.47 5.72 4.88
C ILE A 213 12.02 4.56 5.72
N ARG A 214 11.24 4.00 6.64
CA ARG A 214 11.60 2.82 7.45
C ARG A 214 11.37 1.51 6.71
N ARG A 215 10.69 1.57 5.56
CA ARG A 215 10.34 0.42 4.72
C ARG A 215 10.99 0.52 3.34
N VAL A 216 12.26 0.87 3.37
CA VAL A 216 13.11 0.98 2.18
C VAL A 216 14.03 -0.23 2.11
N PHE A 217 14.07 -0.85 0.94
CA PHE A 217 14.93 -1.99 0.62
C PHE A 217 15.91 -1.60 -0.47
N ASN A 218 17.17 -1.95 -0.30
CA ASN A 218 18.17 -1.76 -1.34
C ASN A 218 17.97 -2.76 -2.48
N LEU A 219 18.09 -2.28 -3.70
CA LEU A 219 18.05 -3.08 -4.94
C LEU A 219 19.36 -2.90 -5.71
N PRO A 220 20.45 -3.57 -5.31
CA PRO A 220 21.72 -3.51 -6.04
C PRO A 220 21.58 -4.13 -7.44
N PRO A 221 22.54 -3.87 -8.35
CA PRO A 221 22.55 -4.53 -9.66
C PRO A 221 22.48 -6.05 -9.53
N GLY A 222 21.61 -6.67 -10.34
CA GLY A 222 21.34 -8.11 -10.31
C GLY A 222 20.33 -8.57 -9.26
N CYS A 223 19.89 -7.71 -8.35
CA CYS A 223 18.77 -8.03 -7.45
C CYS A 223 17.47 -8.04 -8.23
N SER A 224 16.66 -9.08 -8.03
CA SER A 224 15.35 -9.22 -8.65
C SER A 224 14.23 -9.01 -7.62
N ALA A 225 13.22 -8.20 -7.96
CA ALA A 225 12.00 -8.04 -7.19
C ALA A 225 10.85 -8.75 -7.92
N ILE A 226 10.16 -9.66 -7.23
CA ILE A 226 8.95 -10.32 -7.70
C ILE A 226 7.79 -9.71 -6.94
N LEU A 227 6.91 -9.00 -7.64
CA LEU A 227 5.82 -8.21 -7.08
C LEU A 227 4.48 -8.82 -7.45
N LYS A 228 3.60 -8.99 -6.48
CA LYS A 228 2.28 -9.61 -6.66
C LYS A 228 1.23 -9.00 -5.74
N VAL A 229 -0.03 -9.26 -6.04
CA VAL A 229 -1.14 -8.96 -5.12
C VAL A 229 -1.03 -9.84 -3.89
N CYS A 230 -1.20 -9.26 -2.69
CA CYS A 230 -1.23 -10.01 -1.44
C CYS A 230 -2.32 -11.09 -1.46
N GLU A 231 -2.03 -12.24 -0.90
CA GLU A 231 -3.04 -13.30 -0.75
C GLU A 231 -4.14 -12.86 0.22
N GLU A 232 -3.76 -12.23 1.32
CA GLU A 232 -4.68 -11.76 2.36
C GLU A 232 -4.93 -10.27 2.19
N LYS A 233 -6.21 -9.88 2.24
CA LYS A 233 -6.64 -8.47 2.22
C LYS A 233 -6.68 -7.89 3.64
N LEU A 234 -6.53 -6.59 3.74
CA LEU A 234 -6.67 -5.87 5.01
C LEU A 234 -8.15 -5.71 5.36
N PRO A 235 -8.63 -6.24 6.50
CA PRO A 235 -10.01 -6.04 6.94
C PRO A 235 -10.18 -4.64 7.55
N VAL A 236 -10.88 -3.75 6.87
CA VAL A 236 -11.10 -2.35 7.27
C VAL A 236 -12.54 -2.14 7.68
N VAL A 237 -12.75 -1.62 8.87
CA VAL A 237 -14.08 -1.23 9.35
C VAL A 237 -14.48 0.07 8.66
N ILE A 238 -15.54 0.00 7.85
CA ILE A 238 -16.04 1.15 7.09
C ILE A 238 -17.29 1.77 7.71
N ASN A 239 -18.01 1.01 8.54
CA ASN A 239 -19.20 1.47 9.24
C ASN A 239 -19.49 0.59 10.46
N ILE A 240 -20.27 1.12 11.42
CA ILE A 240 -20.80 0.38 12.57
C ILE A 240 -22.32 0.49 12.54
N LYS A 241 -22.99 -0.59 12.16
CA LYS A 241 -24.47 -0.61 12.07
C LYS A 241 -25.08 -0.50 13.46
N GLN A 242 -26.01 0.41 13.62
CA GLN A 242 -26.81 0.49 14.85
C GLN A 242 -27.72 -0.74 14.94
N THR A 243 -27.74 -1.38 16.10
CA THR A 243 -28.75 -2.42 16.38
C THR A 243 -30.11 -1.74 16.39
N ALA A 244 -31.04 -2.17 15.54
CA ALA A 244 -32.43 -1.74 15.65
C ALA A 244 -32.91 -2.08 17.06
N GLN A 245 -33.41 -1.08 17.79
CA GLN A 245 -34.05 -1.24 19.10
C GLN A 245 -35.35 -1.96 18.94
#